data_a8c45593a3c2a327bf1a5b9fae07afde
#
_entry.id   a8c45593a3c2a327bf1a5b9fae07afde
#
_cell.length_a   1.000
_cell.length_b   1.000
_cell.length_c   1.000
_cell.angle_alpha   90.00
_cell.angle_beta   90.00
_cell.angle_gamma   90.00
#
_symmetry.space_group_name_H-M   'P 1'
#
loop_
_entity.id
_entity.type
_entity.pdbx_description
1 polymer ?
#
loop_
_entity_poly.entity_id
_entity_poly.type
_entity_poly.pdbx_seq_one_letter_code
_entity_poly.pdbx_strand_id
1 'polypeptide(L)'
;MQVMKPRARTKRGEEVELESYRLFAGRDLLTNAALDRVLNGLSTRRYRRCLEPVGDLPPLATGKSAISRRFVAGTVRKLKDLMSRDLSQLDLLVLFLDGIETDEHTIVVALGIDAQGHKHPLGLVEGSTENRAVCQALLNDLIQRGLDPERPRLVVIDGGKGIRSAVKASFGKHALIQRCRSHKRRNVLDHLPQDQRTFIGRKLDRAWRETDADRALSDLRTFATQLQADHPGAAASLREGLEETLTVSRLNLSPSLLRTLKSTNPIESMISVARTVTGNVKRWRDGTMIVRWTAAGILEAEKQFRRINGFRDLQLLHIALEAYREPIGTAAVV
;
A
#
# COMPACT_ATOMS: atom_id res chain seq x y z
N MET A 1 -32.98 -11.58 23.63
CA MET A 1 -33.15 -13.01 23.30
C MET A 1 -32.52 -13.81 24.45
N GLN A 2 -33.30 -14.56 25.19
CA GLN A 2 -32.76 -15.47 26.21
C GLN A 2 -32.24 -16.72 25.45
N VAL A 3 -30.95 -16.97 25.54
CA VAL A 3 -30.34 -18.21 25.04
C VAL A 3 -30.21 -19.15 26.21
N MET A 4 -30.90 -20.28 26.16
CA MET A 4 -30.74 -21.32 27.17
C MET A 4 -29.34 -21.94 27.03
N LYS A 5 -28.49 -21.73 28.03
CA LYS A 5 -27.15 -22.35 28.11
C LYS A 5 -27.35 -23.79 28.63
N PRO A 6 -27.02 -24.83 27.84
CA PRO A 6 -27.01 -26.19 28.35
C PRO A 6 -25.95 -26.29 29.45
N ARG A 7 -26.32 -26.82 30.60
CA ARG A 7 -25.41 -27.08 31.72
C ARG A 7 -25.15 -28.59 31.78
N ALA A 8 -23.88 -28.96 31.63
CA ALA A 8 -23.47 -30.33 31.95
C ALA A 8 -22.91 -30.36 33.37
N ARG A 9 -23.28 -31.42 34.12
CA ARG A 9 -22.75 -31.64 35.47
C ARG A 9 -22.16 -33.03 35.58
N THR A 10 -21.10 -33.14 36.36
CA THR A 10 -20.56 -34.43 36.78
C THR A 10 -21.58 -35.19 37.64
N LYS A 11 -21.37 -36.50 37.80
CA LYS A 11 -22.18 -37.28 38.75
C LYS A 11 -22.11 -36.75 40.19
N ARG A 12 -21.14 -35.91 40.50
CA ARG A 12 -20.98 -35.24 41.81
C ARG A 12 -21.62 -33.86 41.88
N GLY A 13 -22.32 -33.43 40.81
CA GLY A 13 -23.05 -32.15 40.76
C GLY A 13 -22.20 -30.93 40.35
N GLU A 14 -20.92 -31.07 40.10
CA GLU A 14 -20.04 -30.00 39.63
C GLU A 14 -20.33 -29.62 38.20
N GLU A 15 -20.32 -28.33 37.88
CA GLU A 15 -20.57 -27.82 36.54
C GLU A 15 -19.37 -28.11 35.61
N VAL A 16 -19.61 -28.80 34.51
CA VAL A 16 -18.60 -29.12 33.49
C VAL A 16 -18.69 -28.10 32.38
N GLU A 17 -17.60 -27.43 32.07
CA GLU A 17 -17.51 -26.52 30.94
C GLU A 17 -17.52 -27.31 29.62
N LEU A 18 -18.53 -27.03 28.78
CA LEU A 18 -18.64 -27.68 27.49
C LEU A 18 -17.64 -27.07 26.50
N GLU A 19 -16.76 -27.89 25.98
CA GLU A 19 -15.72 -27.49 25.02
C GLU A 19 -16.32 -26.80 23.76
N SER A 20 -17.46 -27.30 23.27
CA SER A 20 -18.23 -26.68 22.19
C SER A 20 -18.68 -25.26 22.55
N TYR A 21 -19.11 -25.02 23.79
CA TYR A 21 -19.53 -23.68 24.22
C TYR A 21 -18.33 -22.72 24.30
N ARG A 22 -17.17 -23.20 24.78
CA ARG A 22 -15.92 -22.43 24.81
C ARG A 22 -15.45 -22.06 23.41
N LEU A 23 -15.58 -23.00 22.46
CA LEU A 23 -15.22 -22.79 21.05
C LEU A 23 -16.09 -21.70 20.38
N PHE A 24 -17.38 -21.63 20.71
CA PHE A 24 -18.32 -20.68 20.12
C PHE A 24 -18.42 -19.35 20.91
N ALA A 25 -18.17 -19.34 22.21
CA ALA A 25 -18.29 -18.15 23.05
C ALA A 25 -17.23 -17.09 22.72
N GLY A 26 -16.02 -17.50 22.29
CA GLY A 26 -14.91 -16.61 21.98
C GLY A 26 -14.80 -16.18 20.51
N ARG A 27 -15.60 -16.75 19.60
CA ARG A 27 -15.49 -16.51 18.15
C ARG A 27 -16.78 -15.97 17.57
N ASP A 28 -16.78 -14.74 17.09
CA ASP A 28 -17.91 -14.20 16.32
C ASP A 28 -17.86 -14.72 14.87
N LEU A 29 -18.13 -16.02 14.73
CA LEU A 29 -18.10 -16.73 13.44
C LEU A 29 -19.07 -16.11 12.41
N LEU A 30 -20.20 -15.60 12.89
CA LEU A 30 -21.21 -14.96 12.01
C LEU A 30 -20.72 -13.62 11.47
N THR A 31 -20.00 -12.83 12.26
CA THR A 31 -19.42 -11.56 11.78
C THR A 31 -18.32 -11.83 10.77
N ASN A 32 -17.43 -12.77 11.02
CA ASN A 32 -16.37 -13.13 10.09
C ASN A 32 -16.93 -13.66 8.76
N ALA A 33 -17.89 -14.61 8.81
CA ALA A 33 -18.53 -15.13 7.61
C ALA A 33 -19.31 -14.05 6.84
N ALA A 34 -19.99 -13.13 7.54
CA ALA A 34 -20.66 -12.00 6.90
C ALA A 34 -19.67 -11.05 6.24
N LEU A 35 -18.57 -10.75 6.93
CA LEU A 35 -17.51 -9.89 6.43
C LEU A 35 -16.90 -10.46 5.14
N ASP A 36 -16.47 -11.72 5.17
CA ASP A 36 -15.84 -12.36 4.01
C ASP A 36 -16.78 -12.41 2.79
N ARG A 37 -18.04 -12.79 2.99
CA ARG A 37 -19.00 -12.84 1.89
C ARG A 37 -19.32 -11.46 1.30
N VAL A 38 -19.45 -10.43 2.12
CA VAL A 38 -19.72 -9.07 1.64
C VAL A 38 -18.49 -8.48 0.94
N LEU A 39 -17.29 -8.71 1.43
CA LEU A 39 -16.05 -8.31 0.75
C LEU A 39 -15.90 -9.00 -0.61
N ASN A 40 -16.36 -10.24 -0.74
CA ASN A 40 -16.40 -10.98 -2.00
C ASN A 40 -17.63 -10.66 -2.88
N GLY A 41 -18.33 -9.55 -2.63
CA GLY A 41 -19.36 -9.02 -3.52
C GLY A 41 -20.80 -9.46 -3.19
N LEU A 42 -21.03 -10.23 -2.12
CA LEU A 42 -22.38 -10.60 -1.72
C LEU A 42 -23.09 -9.39 -1.08
N SER A 43 -24.16 -8.90 -1.71
CA SER A 43 -24.91 -7.78 -1.13
C SER A 43 -25.62 -8.19 0.17
N THR A 44 -25.68 -7.25 1.12
CA THR A 44 -26.39 -7.47 2.40
C THR A 44 -27.86 -7.81 2.23
N ARG A 45 -28.49 -7.38 1.12
CA ARG A 45 -29.88 -7.69 0.78
C ARG A 45 -30.09 -9.14 0.33
N ARG A 46 -29.09 -9.72 -0.35
CA ARG A 46 -29.13 -11.10 -0.86
C ARG A 46 -28.55 -12.11 0.12
N TYR A 47 -27.93 -11.67 1.19
CA TYR A 47 -27.17 -12.51 2.12
C TYR A 47 -27.98 -13.73 2.60
N ARG A 48 -29.22 -13.51 3.07
CA ARG A 48 -30.10 -14.60 3.55
C ARG A 48 -30.38 -15.66 2.49
N ARG A 49 -30.50 -15.26 1.23
CA ARG A 49 -30.82 -16.18 0.11
C ARG A 49 -29.65 -17.08 -0.29
N CYS A 50 -28.43 -16.71 0.14
CA CYS A 50 -27.20 -17.45 -0.16
C CYS A 50 -26.73 -18.30 1.03
N LEU A 51 -27.58 -18.45 2.05
CA LEU A 51 -27.32 -19.36 3.17
C LEU A 51 -27.97 -20.70 2.88
N GLU A 52 -27.24 -21.78 3.15
CA GLU A 52 -27.79 -23.11 3.16
C GLU A 52 -28.79 -23.26 4.32
N PRO A 53 -29.94 -23.88 4.12
CA PRO A 53 -30.88 -24.17 5.21
C PRO A 53 -30.22 -25.14 6.20
N VAL A 54 -30.26 -24.79 7.49
CA VAL A 54 -29.79 -25.67 8.56
C VAL A 54 -31.00 -26.24 9.30
N GLY A 55 -31.50 -27.35 8.83
CA GLY A 55 -32.73 -27.97 9.35
C GLY A 55 -33.91 -27.01 9.33
N ASP A 56 -34.85 -27.18 10.23
CA ASP A 56 -36.08 -26.36 10.38
C ASP A 56 -35.84 -25.05 11.14
N LEU A 57 -34.60 -24.70 11.49
CA LEU A 57 -34.30 -23.52 12.28
C LEU A 57 -34.38 -22.24 11.42
N PRO A 58 -35.18 -21.25 11.82
CA PRO A 58 -35.22 -19.98 11.13
C PRO A 58 -33.83 -19.28 11.18
N PRO A 59 -33.34 -18.75 10.06
CA PRO A 59 -32.04 -18.09 10.00
C PRO A 59 -32.08 -16.79 10.81
N LEU A 60 -31.72 -16.88 12.08
CA LEU A 60 -31.70 -15.75 13.02
C LEU A 60 -30.56 -14.74 12.66
N ALA A 61 -30.87 -13.45 12.75
CA ALA A 61 -29.92 -12.33 12.59
C ALA A 61 -29.22 -12.24 11.21
N THR A 62 -29.86 -12.72 10.14
CA THR A 62 -29.38 -12.68 8.75
C THR A 62 -30.06 -11.62 7.89
N GLY A 63 -30.93 -10.81 8.46
CA GLY A 63 -31.58 -9.69 7.78
C GLY A 63 -30.58 -8.60 7.36
N LYS A 64 -30.91 -7.82 6.33
CA LYS A 64 -30.07 -6.74 5.77
C LYS A 64 -29.40 -5.86 6.84
N SER A 65 -30.17 -5.37 7.81
CA SER A 65 -29.67 -4.47 8.85
C SER A 65 -28.71 -5.17 9.84
N ALA A 66 -28.97 -6.46 10.15
CA ALA A 66 -28.08 -7.24 11.01
C ALA A 66 -26.73 -7.50 10.31
N ILE A 67 -26.76 -7.91 9.04
CA ILE A 67 -25.55 -8.13 8.24
C ILE A 67 -24.79 -6.82 8.03
N SER A 68 -25.47 -5.71 7.75
CA SER A 68 -24.84 -4.40 7.62
C SER A 68 -24.12 -3.98 8.92
N ARG A 69 -24.75 -4.13 10.10
CA ARG A 69 -24.10 -3.82 11.38
C ARG A 69 -22.88 -4.71 11.66
N ARG A 70 -22.97 -6.02 11.38
CA ARG A 70 -21.85 -6.95 11.49
C ARG A 70 -20.71 -6.57 10.57
N PHE A 71 -21.03 -6.24 9.33
CA PHE A 71 -20.02 -5.79 8.36
C PHE A 71 -19.33 -4.50 8.82
N VAL A 72 -20.08 -3.51 9.29
CA VAL A 72 -19.49 -2.26 9.85
C VAL A 72 -18.57 -2.59 11.04
N ALA A 73 -19.03 -3.37 12.00
CA ALA A 73 -18.22 -3.77 13.16
C ALA A 73 -16.94 -4.52 12.74
N GLY A 74 -17.05 -5.44 11.78
CA GLY A 74 -15.92 -6.20 11.26
C GLY A 74 -14.88 -5.32 10.55
N THR A 75 -15.34 -4.38 9.72
CA THR A 75 -14.43 -3.45 9.01
C THR A 75 -13.81 -2.41 9.94
N VAL A 76 -14.51 -1.95 10.98
CA VAL A 76 -13.95 -1.10 12.04
C VAL A 76 -12.82 -1.84 12.77
N ARG A 77 -13.03 -3.12 13.11
CA ARG A 77 -11.99 -3.94 13.74
C ARG A 77 -10.77 -4.09 12.82
N LYS A 78 -10.98 -4.44 11.55
CA LYS A 78 -9.88 -4.56 10.58
C LYS A 78 -9.08 -3.25 10.43
N LEU A 79 -9.76 -2.11 10.36
CA LEU A 79 -9.09 -0.81 10.33
C LEU A 79 -8.26 -0.59 11.60
N LYS A 80 -8.86 -0.84 12.78
CA LYS A 80 -8.14 -0.71 14.06
C LYS A 80 -6.92 -1.62 14.10
N ASP A 81 -7.07 -2.89 13.72
CA ASP A 81 -5.98 -3.87 13.70
C ASP A 81 -4.82 -3.42 12.79
N LEU A 82 -5.12 -2.84 11.62
CA LEU A 82 -4.12 -2.29 10.71
C LEU A 82 -3.42 -1.06 11.32
N MET A 83 -4.20 -0.10 11.84
CA MET A 83 -3.68 1.18 12.33
C MET A 83 -3.05 1.11 13.72
N SER A 84 -3.17 -0.01 14.44
CA SER A 84 -2.54 -0.23 15.74
C SER A 84 -1.35 -1.18 15.71
N ARG A 85 -0.89 -1.60 14.54
CA ARG A 85 0.29 -2.47 14.40
C ARG A 85 1.54 -1.78 14.93
N ASP A 86 2.29 -2.43 15.78
CA ASP A 86 3.64 -2.01 16.17
C ASP A 86 4.59 -2.21 14.99
N LEU A 87 5.29 -1.17 14.61
CA LEU A 87 6.25 -1.16 13.50
C LEU A 87 7.70 -1.19 13.97
N SER A 88 7.96 -1.12 15.28
CA SER A 88 9.30 -1.03 15.87
C SER A 88 10.19 -2.23 15.56
N GLN A 89 9.59 -3.40 15.38
CA GLN A 89 10.30 -4.66 15.09
C GLN A 89 10.48 -4.92 13.59
N LEU A 90 9.94 -4.05 12.73
CA LEU A 90 10.04 -4.23 11.29
C LEU A 90 11.33 -3.61 10.74
N ASP A 91 12.19 -4.46 10.20
CA ASP A 91 13.39 -4.04 9.47
C ASP A 91 13.03 -3.59 8.04
N LEU A 92 12.41 -2.41 7.92
CA LEU A 92 11.92 -1.89 6.65
C LEU A 92 13.03 -1.22 5.84
N LEU A 93 13.39 -1.80 4.70
CA LEU A 93 14.34 -1.25 3.73
C LEU A 93 13.66 -0.36 2.70
N VAL A 94 12.40 -0.66 2.34
CA VAL A 94 11.67 0.10 1.31
C VAL A 94 10.30 0.51 1.83
N LEU A 95 9.94 1.75 1.56
CA LEU A 95 8.61 2.31 1.80
C LEU A 95 8.01 2.76 0.46
N PHE A 96 6.85 2.22 0.11
CA PHE A 96 6.03 2.68 -1.00
C PHE A 96 4.90 3.55 -0.47
N LEU A 97 4.68 4.69 -1.13
CA LEU A 97 3.55 5.58 -0.86
C LEU A 97 2.81 5.85 -2.18
N ASP A 98 1.50 5.73 -2.17
CA ASP A 98 0.66 5.95 -3.34
C ASP A 98 -0.74 6.41 -2.95
N GLY A 99 -1.44 7.11 -3.85
CA GLY A 99 -2.79 7.62 -3.66
C GLY A 99 -3.87 6.74 -4.30
N ILE A 100 -5.00 6.63 -3.65
CA ILE A 100 -6.23 6.08 -4.22
C ILE A 100 -7.21 7.23 -4.35
N GLU A 101 -7.47 7.68 -5.56
CA GLU A 101 -8.49 8.69 -5.84
C GLU A 101 -9.86 8.03 -5.94
N THR A 102 -10.84 8.64 -5.30
CA THR A 102 -12.27 8.39 -5.43
C THR A 102 -12.95 9.73 -5.69
N ASP A 103 -14.22 9.75 -6.09
CA ASP A 103 -14.91 10.96 -6.57
C ASP A 103 -14.72 12.22 -5.69
N GLU A 104 -14.73 12.07 -4.37
CA GLU A 104 -14.65 13.21 -3.42
C GLU A 104 -13.51 13.04 -2.38
N HIS A 105 -12.77 11.95 -2.43
CA HIS A 105 -11.79 11.61 -1.41
C HIS A 105 -10.52 11.02 -2.00
N THR A 106 -9.39 11.35 -1.43
CA THR A 106 -8.10 10.74 -1.73
C THR A 106 -7.62 9.96 -0.50
N ILE A 107 -7.23 8.71 -0.69
CA ILE A 107 -6.64 7.89 0.39
C ILE A 107 -5.18 7.66 0.07
N VAL A 108 -4.29 8.14 0.92
CA VAL A 108 -2.86 7.85 0.82
C VAL A 108 -2.56 6.57 1.60
N VAL A 109 -1.87 5.65 0.97
CA VAL A 109 -1.57 4.31 1.50
C VAL A 109 -0.07 4.10 1.59
N ALA A 110 0.37 3.38 2.63
CA ALA A 110 1.76 2.99 2.84
C ALA A 110 1.94 1.48 2.81
N LEU A 111 2.94 1.00 2.05
CA LEU A 111 3.38 -0.39 1.99
C LEU A 111 4.88 -0.46 2.27
N GLY A 112 5.29 -1.27 3.25
CA GLY A 112 6.69 -1.53 3.58
C GLY A 112 7.19 -2.84 2.99
N ILE A 113 8.50 -2.90 2.70
CA ILE A 113 9.21 -4.14 2.39
C ILE A 113 10.32 -4.33 3.42
N ASP A 114 10.30 -5.46 4.10
CA ASP A 114 11.34 -5.83 5.07
C ASP A 114 12.62 -6.37 4.40
N ALA A 115 13.66 -6.58 5.19
CA ALA A 115 14.93 -7.13 4.73
C ALA A 115 14.82 -8.56 4.18
N GLN A 116 13.74 -9.28 4.46
CA GLN A 116 13.44 -10.61 3.96
C GLN A 116 12.58 -10.59 2.69
N GLY A 117 12.14 -9.40 2.25
CA GLY A 117 11.33 -9.19 1.05
C GLY A 117 9.83 -9.40 1.25
N HIS A 118 9.36 -9.50 2.48
CA HIS A 118 7.93 -9.56 2.77
C HIS A 118 7.32 -8.16 2.65
N LYS A 119 6.06 -8.15 2.25
CA LYS A 119 5.27 -6.94 2.11
C LYS A 119 4.42 -6.74 3.36
N HIS A 120 4.42 -5.53 3.90
CA HIS A 120 3.66 -5.15 5.09
C HIS A 120 2.79 -3.93 4.76
N PRO A 121 1.46 -4.05 4.75
CA PRO A 121 0.60 -2.87 4.76
C PRO A 121 0.82 -2.13 6.06
N LEU A 122 1.22 -0.86 5.99
CA LEU A 122 1.60 -0.09 7.16
C LEU A 122 0.47 0.80 7.67
N GLY A 123 -0.33 1.34 6.77
CA GLY A 123 -1.43 2.22 7.14
C GLY A 123 -2.01 2.97 5.95
N LEU A 124 -3.02 3.78 6.25
CA LEU A 124 -3.70 4.63 5.29
C LEU A 124 -4.27 5.86 5.99
N VAL A 125 -4.41 6.93 5.23
CA VAL A 125 -5.05 8.18 5.70
C VAL A 125 -5.96 8.72 4.60
N GLU A 126 -7.08 9.31 4.99
CA GLU A 126 -8.02 9.97 4.08
C GLU A 126 -7.81 11.48 4.13
N GLY A 127 -7.94 12.11 2.98
CA GLY A 127 -7.99 13.55 2.81
C GLY A 127 -8.82 13.96 1.60
N SER A 128 -9.12 15.24 1.47
CA SER A 128 -9.82 15.77 0.29
C SER A 128 -8.94 15.76 -0.96
N THR A 129 -7.64 15.83 -0.78
CA THR A 129 -6.61 15.81 -1.84
C THR A 129 -5.32 15.19 -1.32
N GLU A 130 -4.48 14.67 -2.23
CA GLU A 130 -3.13 14.26 -1.92
C GLU A 130 -2.23 15.48 -1.71
N ASN A 131 -2.32 16.09 -0.55
CA ASN A 131 -1.49 17.23 -0.18
C ASN A 131 -0.44 16.86 0.86
N ARG A 132 0.50 17.77 1.10
CA ARG A 132 1.59 17.57 2.07
C ARG A 132 1.07 17.24 3.47
N ALA A 133 0.00 17.87 3.93
CA ALA A 133 -0.51 17.70 5.30
C ALA A 133 -1.07 16.27 5.51
N VAL A 134 -1.82 15.76 4.54
CA VAL A 134 -2.36 14.38 4.57
C VAL A 134 -1.22 13.35 4.56
N CYS A 135 -0.25 13.53 3.65
CA CYS A 135 0.92 12.63 3.58
C CYS A 135 1.74 12.69 4.87
N GLN A 136 1.93 13.89 5.45
CA GLN A 136 2.65 14.08 6.71
C GLN A 136 1.93 13.40 7.88
N ALA A 137 0.59 13.48 7.93
CA ALA A 137 -0.20 12.81 8.96
C ALA A 137 0.01 11.29 8.93
N LEU A 138 0.02 10.67 7.72
CA LEU A 138 0.34 9.25 7.58
C LEU A 138 1.74 8.92 8.08
N LEU A 139 2.76 9.67 7.66
CA LEU A 139 4.13 9.41 8.06
C LEU A 139 4.35 9.60 9.57
N ASN A 140 3.71 10.61 10.17
CA ASN A 140 3.74 10.81 11.61
C ASN A 140 3.10 9.64 12.37
N ASP A 141 1.97 9.11 11.89
CA ASP A 141 1.34 7.92 12.45
C ASP A 141 2.29 6.69 12.38
N LEU A 142 2.96 6.48 11.24
CA LEU A 142 3.94 5.40 11.12
C LEU A 142 5.08 5.54 12.13
N ILE A 143 5.61 6.75 12.30
CA ILE A 143 6.69 7.05 13.27
C ILE A 143 6.20 6.84 14.69
N GLN A 144 5.01 7.30 15.05
CA GLN A 144 4.42 7.09 16.38
C GLN A 144 4.23 5.60 16.70
N ARG A 145 4.00 4.77 15.69
CA ARG A 145 3.89 3.31 15.83
C ARG A 145 5.22 2.58 15.77
N GLY A 146 6.35 3.29 15.83
CA GLY A 146 7.69 2.73 15.97
C GLY A 146 8.52 2.67 14.68
N LEU A 147 8.06 3.24 13.56
CA LEU A 147 8.91 3.37 12.38
C LEU A 147 10.05 4.37 12.68
N ASP A 148 11.27 3.89 12.76
CA ASP A 148 12.44 4.72 13.06
C ASP A 148 12.73 5.69 11.90
N PRO A 149 12.60 7.03 12.07
CA PRO A 149 12.82 7.99 11.00
C PRO A 149 14.29 8.17 10.59
N GLU A 150 15.23 7.77 11.44
CA GLU A 150 16.68 7.95 11.19
C GLU A 150 17.29 6.74 10.47
N ARG A 151 16.56 5.65 10.36
CA ARG A 151 17.03 4.49 9.63
C ARG A 151 17.02 4.74 8.12
N PRO A 152 18.14 4.51 7.40
CA PRO A 152 18.20 4.69 5.95
C PRO A 152 17.21 3.78 5.22
N ARG A 153 16.48 4.35 4.27
CA ARG A 153 15.50 3.61 3.47
C ARG A 153 15.30 4.17 2.08
N LEU A 154 14.89 3.31 1.18
CA LEU A 154 14.40 3.72 -0.12
C LEU A 154 12.92 4.06 -0.02
N VAL A 155 12.51 5.23 -0.49
CA VAL A 155 11.09 5.62 -0.56
C VAL A 155 10.69 5.75 -2.01
N VAL A 156 9.74 4.91 -2.44
CA VAL A 156 9.25 4.87 -3.82
C VAL A 156 7.89 5.57 -3.88
N ILE A 157 7.80 6.61 -4.71
CA ILE A 157 6.60 7.45 -4.85
C ILE A 157 6.24 7.64 -6.32
N ASP A 158 4.98 8.00 -6.59
CA ASP A 158 4.51 8.36 -7.93
C ASP A 158 5.13 9.67 -8.45
N GLY A 159 5.50 10.56 -7.56
CA GLY A 159 6.12 11.85 -7.84
C GLY A 159 5.25 13.05 -7.50
N GLY A 160 4.16 12.87 -6.77
CA GLY A 160 3.36 13.95 -6.20
C GLY A 160 4.22 14.89 -5.33
N LYS A 161 4.05 16.20 -5.51
CA LYS A 161 4.82 17.21 -4.74
C LYS A 161 4.52 17.13 -3.25
N GLY A 162 3.27 16.81 -2.88
CA GLY A 162 2.82 16.63 -1.51
C GLY A 162 3.56 15.49 -0.80
N ILE A 163 3.51 14.30 -1.38
CA ILE A 163 4.20 13.10 -0.85
C ILE A 163 5.71 13.35 -0.74
N ARG A 164 6.33 13.87 -1.80
CA ARG A 164 7.78 14.17 -1.81
C ARG A 164 8.18 15.12 -0.68
N SER A 165 7.41 16.18 -0.49
CA SER A 165 7.66 17.18 0.57
C SER A 165 7.50 16.56 1.97
N ALA A 166 6.48 15.74 2.18
CA ALA A 166 6.25 15.04 3.45
C ALA A 166 7.39 14.05 3.77
N VAL A 167 7.81 13.24 2.77
CA VAL A 167 8.94 12.30 2.92
C VAL A 167 10.21 13.03 3.34
N LYS A 168 10.55 14.14 2.67
CA LYS A 168 11.72 14.95 3.03
C LYS A 168 11.63 15.56 4.42
N ALA A 169 10.45 15.99 4.84
CA ALA A 169 10.24 16.55 6.18
C ALA A 169 10.32 15.47 7.27
N SER A 170 9.85 14.24 7.01
CA SER A 170 9.82 13.16 8.00
C SER A 170 11.16 12.43 8.15
N PHE A 171 11.89 12.22 7.06
CA PHE A 171 13.09 11.35 7.03
C PHE A 171 14.36 12.08 6.63
N GLY A 172 14.27 13.32 6.13
CA GLY A 172 15.42 14.13 5.74
C GLY A 172 16.40 13.40 4.81
N LYS A 173 17.66 13.34 5.24
CA LYS A 173 18.76 12.65 4.52
C LYS A 173 18.66 11.13 4.55
N HIS A 174 17.84 10.55 5.43
CA HIS A 174 17.69 9.09 5.60
C HIS A 174 16.71 8.48 4.59
N ALA A 175 16.04 9.28 3.76
CA ALA A 175 15.20 8.79 2.68
C ALA A 175 15.83 9.04 1.31
N LEU A 176 16.19 7.95 0.62
CA LEU A 176 16.48 8.01 -0.80
C LEU A 176 15.17 7.91 -1.57
N ILE A 177 14.81 8.94 -2.31
CA ILE A 177 13.56 8.97 -3.06
C ILE A 177 13.78 8.39 -4.45
N GLN A 178 13.03 7.35 -4.78
CA GLN A 178 12.84 6.87 -6.15
C GLN A 178 11.48 7.34 -6.66
N ARG A 179 11.47 8.10 -7.73
CA ARG A 179 10.24 8.44 -8.44
C ARG A 179 9.86 7.31 -9.40
N CYS A 180 8.61 6.91 -9.40
CA CYS A 180 8.08 5.84 -10.26
C CYS A 180 8.30 6.17 -11.75
N ARG A 181 9.05 5.30 -12.46
CA ARG A 181 9.30 5.47 -13.90
C ARG A 181 8.04 5.30 -14.73
N SER A 182 7.12 4.44 -14.32
CA SER A 182 5.86 4.21 -15.03
C SER A 182 4.96 5.46 -15.00
N HIS A 183 4.81 6.08 -13.82
CA HIS A 183 4.09 7.33 -13.67
C HIS A 183 4.78 8.48 -14.41
N LYS A 184 6.10 8.62 -14.27
CA LYS A 184 6.85 9.64 -15.02
C LYS A 184 6.67 9.49 -16.53
N ARG A 185 6.77 8.26 -17.05
CA ARG A 185 6.53 7.97 -18.46
C ARG A 185 5.13 8.40 -18.90
N ARG A 186 4.09 8.01 -18.15
CA ARG A 186 2.70 8.39 -18.42
C ARG A 186 2.56 9.91 -18.46
N ASN A 187 3.04 10.60 -17.42
CA ASN A 187 2.94 12.05 -17.31
C ASN A 187 3.60 12.78 -18.49
N VAL A 188 4.76 12.30 -18.97
CA VAL A 188 5.40 12.87 -20.17
C VAL A 188 4.56 12.63 -21.41
N LEU A 189 4.04 11.41 -21.60
CA LEU A 189 3.27 11.03 -22.78
C LEU A 189 1.90 11.73 -22.85
N ASP A 190 1.32 12.09 -21.71
CA ASP A 190 0.03 12.78 -21.65
C ASP A 190 0.07 14.20 -22.25
N HIS A 191 1.27 14.81 -22.31
CA HIS A 191 1.51 16.06 -23.01
C HIS A 191 1.74 15.93 -24.53
N LEU A 192 1.62 14.72 -25.10
CA LEU A 192 1.93 14.45 -26.50
C LEU A 192 0.71 14.01 -27.29
N PRO A 193 0.66 14.30 -28.60
CA PRO A 193 -0.29 13.74 -29.53
C PRO A 193 -0.20 12.20 -29.54
N GLN A 194 -1.33 11.54 -29.79
CA GLN A 194 -1.47 10.09 -29.70
C GLN A 194 -0.52 9.32 -30.62
N ASP A 195 -0.31 9.82 -31.82
CA ASP A 195 0.57 9.24 -32.85
C ASP A 195 2.06 9.23 -32.42
N GLN A 196 2.49 10.19 -31.62
CA GLN A 196 3.88 10.31 -31.14
C GLN A 196 4.17 9.51 -29.87
N ARG A 197 3.15 9.17 -29.07
CA ARG A 197 3.30 8.53 -27.75
C ARG A 197 4.11 7.24 -27.80
N THR A 198 3.88 6.41 -28.80
CA THR A 198 4.60 5.14 -28.93
C THR A 198 6.09 5.34 -29.18
N PHE A 199 6.45 6.25 -30.07
CA PHE A 199 7.84 6.53 -30.43
C PHE A 199 8.60 7.17 -29.25
N ILE A 200 8.04 8.22 -28.68
CA ILE A 200 8.62 8.93 -27.53
C ILE A 200 8.75 7.98 -26.32
N GLY A 201 7.72 7.18 -26.05
CA GLY A 201 7.75 6.20 -24.97
C GLY A 201 8.90 5.17 -25.12
N ARG A 202 9.17 4.69 -26.35
CA ARG A 202 10.32 3.79 -26.60
C ARG A 202 11.66 4.47 -26.35
N LYS A 203 11.81 5.76 -26.69
CA LYS A 203 13.02 6.53 -26.39
C LYS A 203 13.26 6.66 -24.88
N LEU A 204 12.23 7.00 -24.12
CA LEU A 204 12.29 7.04 -22.66
C LEU A 204 12.68 5.70 -22.05
N ASP A 205 12.00 4.63 -22.48
CA ASP A 205 12.26 3.27 -22.00
C ASP A 205 13.70 2.81 -22.32
N ARG A 206 14.24 3.21 -23.47
CA ARG A 206 15.64 2.91 -23.86
C ARG A 206 16.62 3.65 -22.94
N ALA A 207 16.43 4.95 -22.71
CA ALA A 207 17.30 5.73 -21.83
C ALA A 207 17.28 5.20 -20.39
N TRP A 208 16.11 4.79 -19.86
CA TRP A 208 16.03 4.18 -18.53
C TRP A 208 16.58 2.74 -18.44
N ARG A 209 16.89 2.09 -19.56
CA ARG A 209 17.57 0.77 -19.59
C ARG A 209 19.08 0.88 -19.54
N GLU A 210 19.61 2.06 -19.75
CA GLU A 210 21.05 2.30 -19.61
C GLU A 210 21.50 1.89 -18.21
N THR A 211 22.60 1.14 -18.16
CA THR A 211 23.15 0.61 -16.89
C THR A 211 23.91 1.67 -16.12
N ASP A 212 24.57 2.57 -16.84
CA ASP A 212 25.22 3.74 -16.26
C ASP A 212 24.18 4.84 -16.01
N ALA A 213 23.94 5.13 -14.74
CA ALA A 213 22.94 6.10 -14.33
C ALA A 213 23.26 7.55 -14.78
N ASP A 214 24.51 7.91 -14.91
CA ASP A 214 24.92 9.26 -15.33
C ASP A 214 24.80 9.42 -16.85
N ARG A 215 25.08 8.37 -17.62
CA ARG A 215 24.74 8.32 -19.05
C ARG A 215 23.22 8.37 -19.26
N ALA A 216 22.46 7.59 -18.50
CA ALA A 216 21.00 7.64 -18.55
C ALA A 216 20.47 9.05 -18.28
N LEU A 217 21.04 9.75 -17.28
CA LEU A 217 20.66 11.11 -16.93
C LEU A 217 20.99 12.10 -18.06
N SER A 218 22.17 11.97 -18.67
CA SER A 218 22.60 12.80 -19.81
C SER A 218 21.68 12.62 -21.00
N ASP A 219 21.37 11.36 -21.35
CA ASP A 219 20.48 11.04 -22.47
C ASP A 219 19.08 11.61 -22.24
N LEU A 220 18.54 11.46 -21.03
CA LEU A 220 17.20 11.97 -20.69
C LEU A 220 17.17 13.51 -20.66
N ARG A 221 18.23 14.18 -20.21
CA ARG A 221 18.37 15.66 -20.27
C ARG A 221 18.42 16.15 -21.70
N THR A 222 19.24 15.50 -22.54
CA THR A 222 19.32 15.79 -23.98
C THR A 222 17.98 15.60 -24.64
N PHE A 223 17.29 14.51 -24.31
CA PHE A 223 15.97 14.24 -24.85
C PHE A 223 14.92 15.28 -24.41
N ALA A 224 14.96 15.73 -23.14
CA ALA A 224 14.10 16.82 -22.67
C ALA A 224 14.35 18.12 -23.43
N THR A 225 15.61 18.39 -23.82
CA THR A 225 15.96 19.56 -24.64
C THR A 225 15.42 19.44 -26.08
N GLN A 226 15.46 18.23 -26.66
CA GLN A 226 14.88 17.98 -27.99
C GLN A 226 13.37 18.14 -27.99
N LEU A 227 12.68 17.75 -26.91
CA LEU A 227 11.23 17.92 -26.77
C LEU A 227 10.80 19.37 -26.55
N GLN A 228 11.71 20.26 -26.13
CA GLN A 228 11.37 21.61 -25.71
C GLN A 228 10.72 22.46 -26.82
N ALA A 229 11.16 22.28 -28.07
CA ALA A 229 10.70 23.10 -29.19
C ALA A 229 9.24 22.78 -29.52
N ASP A 230 8.91 21.50 -29.68
CA ASP A 230 7.60 21.08 -30.17
C ASP A 230 6.63 20.70 -29.05
N HIS A 231 7.16 20.28 -27.89
CA HIS A 231 6.38 19.75 -26.77
C HIS A 231 6.89 20.26 -25.42
N PRO A 232 6.80 21.58 -25.14
CA PRO A 232 7.36 22.19 -23.90
C PRO A 232 6.77 21.58 -22.61
N GLY A 233 5.50 21.17 -22.62
CA GLY A 233 4.85 20.50 -21.49
C GLY A 233 5.46 19.12 -21.21
N ALA A 234 5.74 18.32 -22.24
CA ALA A 234 6.41 17.02 -22.11
C ALA A 234 7.86 17.20 -21.61
N ALA A 235 8.58 18.20 -22.12
CA ALA A 235 9.92 18.54 -21.69
C ALA A 235 9.97 18.96 -20.22
N ALA A 236 9.07 19.82 -19.78
CA ALA A 236 8.94 20.24 -18.40
C ALA A 236 8.60 19.07 -17.48
N SER A 237 7.63 18.25 -17.87
CA SER A 237 7.26 17.02 -17.16
C SER A 237 8.44 16.06 -17.02
N LEU A 238 9.26 15.88 -18.06
CA LEU A 238 10.43 15.01 -18.01
C LEU A 238 11.50 15.55 -17.06
N ARG A 239 11.79 16.85 -17.09
CA ARG A 239 12.80 17.48 -16.22
C ARG A 239 12.43 17.44 -14.75
N GLU A 240 11.13 17.52 -14.43
CA GLU A 240 10.66 17.53 -13.04
C GLU A 240 11.00 16.21 -12.34
N GLY A 241 11.89 16.27 -11.32
CA GLY A 241 12.32 15.11 -10.53
C GLY A 241 12.98 14.01 -11.36
N LEU A 242 13.61 14.35 -12.48
CA LEU A 242 14.27 13.42 -13.38
C LEU A 242 15.33 12.58 -12.65
N GLU A 243 16.17 13.19 -11.84
CA GLU A 243 17.25 12.50 -11.11
C GLU A 243 16.68 11.44 -10.14
N GLU A 244 15.53 11.71 -9.53
CA GLU A 244 14.85 10.77 -8.63
C GLU A 244 14.33 9.53 -9.39
N THR A 245 14.19 9.56 -10.71
CA THR A 245 13.84 8.36 -11.51
C THR A 245 15.01 7.38 -11.67
N LEU A 246 16.22 7.82 -11.35
CA LEU A 246 17.46 7.06 -11.50
C LEU A 246 18.08 6.64 -10.17
N THR A 247 17.45 6.93 -9.04
CA THR A 247 17.97 6.60 -7.70
C THR A 247 18.35 5.13 -7.59
N VAL A 248 17.44 4.21 -7.93
CA VAL A 248 17.73 2.76 -7.85
C VAL A 248 18.79 2.30 -8.86
N SER A 249 19.00 3.01 -9.98
CA SER A 249 20.08 2.69 -10.93
C SER A 249 21.46 2.99 -10.35
N ARG A 250 21.58 3.98 -9.45
CA ARG A 250 22.84 4.33 -8.77
C ARG A 250 23.23 3.37 -7.64
N LEU A 251 22.31 2.50 -7.20
CA LEU A 251 22.52 1.60 -6.08
C LEU A 251 23.15 0.25 -6.47
N ASN A 252 23.50 0.05 -7.74
CA ASN A 252 24.08 -1.19 -8.26
C ASN A 252 23.34 -2.47 -7.85
N LEU A 253 22.01 -2.41 -7.91
CA LEU A 253 21.14 -3.52 -7.55
C LEU A 253 21.08 -4.57 -8.67
N SER A 254 20.75 -5.82 -8.31
CA SER A 254 20.49 -6.85 -9.31
C SER A 254 19.35 -6.44 -10.26
N PRO A 255 19.37 -6.91 -11.52
CA PRO A 255 18.31 -6.58 -12.49
C PRO A 255 16.90 -6.94 -12.03
N SER A 256 16.77 -7.98 -11.20
CA SER A 256 15.51 -8.43 -10.63
C SER A 256 14.97 -7.43 -9.60
N LEU A 257 15.83 -7.00 -8.68
CA LEU A 257 15.48 -6.05 -7.62
C LEU A 257 15.24 -4.65 -8.20
N LEU A 258 16.11 -4.20 -9.12
CA LEU A 258 15.93 -2.92 -9.83
C LEU A 258 14.59 -2.86 -10.56
N ARG A 259 14.18 -3.95 -11.23
CA ARG A 259 12.88 -4.03 -11.91
C ARG A 259 11.71 -3.84 -10.94
N THR A 260 11.80 -4.35 -9.72
CA THR A 260 10.79 -4.22 -8.69
C THR A 260 10.73 -2.80 -8.12
N LEU A 261 11.89 -2.19 -7.84
CA LEU A 261 12.00 -0.95 -7.07
C LEU A 261 11.93 0.34 -7.91
N LYS A 262 12.03 0.24 -9.24
CA LYS A 262 11.93 1.41 -10.14
C LYS A 262 10.51 1.98 -10.32
N SER A 263 9.50 1.31 -9.78
CA SER A 263 8.09 1.70 -9.94
C SER A 263 7.27 1.38 -8.69
N THR A 264 6.08 1.97 -8.60
CA THR A 264 5.09 1.74 -7.54
C THR A 264 4.29 0.43 -7.72
N ASN A 265 4.63 -0.43 -8.67
CA ASN A 265 3.90 -1.67 -8.95
C ASN A 265 3.59 -2.53 -7.70
N PRO A 266 4.48 -2.69 -6.69
CA PRO A 266 4.15 -3.47 -5.50
C PRO A 266 2.96 -2.92 -4.72
N ILE A 267 2.88 -1.60 -4.53
CA ILE A 267 1.74 -0.98 -3.85
C ILE A 267 0.51 -0.89 -4.76
N GLU A 268 0.68 -0.62 -6.06
CA GLU A 268 -0.40 -0.62 -7.05
C GLU A 268 -1.12 -1.98 -7.11
N SER A 269 -0.37 -3.09 -7.01
CA SER A 269 -0.95 -4.43 -6.93
C SER A 269 -1.84 -4.60 -5.69
N MET A 270 -1.41 -4.11 -4.53
CA MET A 270 -2.21 -4.10 -3.30
C MET A 270 -3.47 -3.24 -3.47
N ILE A 271 -3.31 -2.03 -4.02
CA ILE A 271 -4.41 -1.10 -4.29
C ILE A 271 -5.42 -1.72 -5.28
N SER A 272 -4.97 -2.44 -6.29
CA SER A 272 -5.84 -3.12 -7.26
C SER A 272 -6.77 -4.12 -6.58
N VAL A 273 -6.27 -4.94 -5.65
CA VAL A 273 -7.11 -5.86 -4.86
C VAL A 273 -8.08 -5.07 -3.98
N ALA A 274 -7.62 -4.01 -3.31
CA ALA A 274 -8.49 -3.16 -2.52
C ALA A 274 -9.61 -2.52 -3.37
N ARG A 275 -9.31 -2.05 -4.58
CA ARG A 275 -10.30 -1.53 -5.54
C ARG A 275 -11.31 -2.59 -5.98
N THR A 276 -10.90 -3.83 -6.18
CA THR A 276 -11.83 -4.94 -6.48
C THR A 276 -12.83 -5.15 -5.35
N VAL A 277 -12.37 -5.13 -4.11
CA VAL A 277 -13.23 -5.25 -2.92
C VAL A 277 -14.16 -4.05 -2.79
N THR A 278 -13.63 -2.83 -2.94
CA THR A 278 -14.41 -1.59 -2.81
C THR A 278 -15.34 -1.32 -3.99
N GLY A 279 -15.10 -1.90 -5.17
CA GLY A 279 -15.92 -1.78 -6.37
C GLY A 279 -17.37 -2.24 -6.22
N ASN A 280 -17.66 -3.03 -5.17
CA ASN A 280 -19.01 -3.42 -4.80
C ASN A 280 -19.83 -2.26 -4.19
N VAL A 281 -19.18 -1.18 -3.76
CA VAL A 281 -19.83 0.01 -3.18
C VAL A 281 -20.27 0.93 -4.31
N LYS A 282 -21.58 1.19 -4.39
CA LYS A 282 -22.16 2.07 -5.42
C LYS A 282 -22.19 3.54 -5.01
N ARG A 283 -22.13 3.84 -3.71
CA ARG A 283 -22.14 5.18 -3.18
C ARG A 283 -21.44 5.22 -1.83
N TRP A 284 -20.49 6.09 -1.70
CA TRP A 284 -19.82 6.41 -0.45
C TRP A 284 -20.71 7.35 0.38
N ARG A 285 -20.81 7.12 1.66
CA ARG A 285 -21.62 7.94 2.55
C ARG A 285 -20.76 9.01 3.24
N ASP A 286 -19.54 8.64 3.58
CA ASP A 286 -18.58 9.47 4.30
C ASP A 286 -17.16 8.89 4.19
N GLY A 287 -16.15 9.68 4.51
CA GLY A 287 -14.74 9.27 4.49
C GLY A 287 -14.45 8.09 5.43
N THR A 288 -15.14 8.01 6.58
CA THR A 288 -15.00 6.87 7.50
C THR A 288 -15.40 5.54 6.83
N MET A 289 -16.44 5.57 6.00
CA MET A 289 -16.84 4.38 5.25
C MET A 289 -15.77 3.98 4.23
N ILE A 290 -15.19 4.93 3.52
CA ILE A 290 -14.14 4.68 2.51
C ILE A 290 -12.92 4.07 3.18
N VAL A 291 -12.41 4.70 4.25
CA VAL A 291 -11.24 4.23 5.01
C VAL A 291 -11.42 2.79 5.50
N ARG A 292 -12.58 2.46 6.08
CA ARG A 292 -12.86 1.10 6.57
C ARG A 292 -12.91 0.05 5.44
N TRP A 293 -13.50 0.38 4.32
CA TRP A 293 -13.57 -0.51 3.18
C TRP A 293 -12.19 -0.69 2.54
N THR A 294 -11.42 0.39 2.38
CA THR A 294 -10.06 0.35 1.84
C THR A 294 -9.14 -0.48 2.75
N ALA A 295 -9.18 -0.25 4.07
CA ALA A 295 -8.43 -1.06 5.02
C ALA A 295 -8.78 -2.55 4.94
N ALA A 296 -10.08 -2.88 4.83
CA ALA A 296 -10.50 -4.26 4.68
C ALA A 296 -9.97 -4.87 3.36
N GLY A 297 -10.01 -4.12 2.26
CA GLY A 297 -9.48 -4.56 0.96
C GLY A 297 -7.96 -4.74 0.97
N ILE A 298 -7.23 -3.85 1.64
CA ILE A 298 -5.77 -3.97 1.85
C ILE A 298 -5.42 -5.24 2.64
N LEU A 299 -6.17 -5.54 3.70
CA LEU A 299 -5.96 -6.76 4.49
C LEU A 299 -6.37 -8.04 3.74
N GLU A 300 -7.30 -7.96 2.78
CA GLU A 300 -7.55 -9.07 1.86
C GLU A 300 -6.38 -9.26 0.86
N ALA A 301 -5.78 -8.17 0.38
CA ALA A 301 -4.57 -8.24 -0.45
C ALA A 301 -3.39 -8.85 0.31
N GLU A 302 -3.21 -8.51 1.58
CA GLU A 302 -2.15 -9.05 2.45
C GLU A 302 -2.15 -10.58 2.52
N LYS A 303 -3.31 -11.21 2.54
CA LYS A 303 -3.46 -12.68 2.58
C LYS A 303 -2.82 -13.38 1.37
N GLN A 304 -2.65 -12.65 0.26
CA GLN A 304 -2.13 -13.17 -1.01
C GLN A 304 -0.71 -12.70 -1.29
N PHE A 305 -0.08 -11.97 -0.38
CA PHE A 305 1.24 -11.45 -0.61
C PHE A 305 2.29 -12.55 -0.77
N ARG A 306 3.11 -12.36 -1.80
CA ARG A 306 4.34 -13.10 -2.01
C ARG A 306 5.51 -12.16 -1.79
N ARG A 307 6.67 -12.69 -1.47
CA ARG A 307 7.90 -11.91 -1.42
C ARG A 307 8.11 -11.17 -2.75
N ILE A 308 8.78 -10.03 -2.68
CA ILE A 308 9.10 -9.27 -3.89
C ILE A 308 10.08 -10.05 -4.78
N ASN A 309 10.03 -9.78 -6.08
CA ASN A 309 11.06 -10.32 -6.99
C ASN A 309 12.41 -9.67 -6.68
N GLY A 310 13.47 -10.48 -6.63
CA GLY A 310 14.81 -10.05 -6.25
C GLY A 310 15.05 -9.99 -4.74
N PHE A 311 14.16 -10.52 -3.92
CA PHE A 311 14.29 -10.51 -2.45
C PHE A 311 15.61 -11.10 -1.93
N ARG A 312 16.23 -12.03 -2.67
CA ARG A 312 17.52 -12.62 -2.32
C ARG A 312 18.67 -11.61 -2.34
N ASP A 313 18.49 -10.53 -3.09
CA ASP A 313 19.51 -9.50 -3.29
C ASP A 313 19.26 -8.24 -2.42
N LEU A 314 18.28 -8.28 -1.49
CA LEU A 314 17.98 -7.15 -0.60
C LEU A 314 19.15 -6.77 0.31
N GLN A 315 20.06 -7.69 0.58
CA GLN A 315 21.31 -7.39 1.28
C GLN A 315 22.15 -6.34 0.52
N LEU A 316 22.14 -6.35 -0.82
CA LEU A 316 22.82 -5.32 -1.63
C LEU A 316 22.19 -3.95 -1.42
N LEU A 317 20.84 -3.90 -1.38
CA LEU A 317 20.12 -2.66 -1.08
C LEU A 317 20.45 -2.17 0.33
N HIS A 318 20.46 -3.05 1.32
CA HIS A 318 20.80 -2.68 2.70
C HIS A 318 22.20 -2.04 2.78
N ILE A 319 23.21 -2.69 2.20
CA ILE A 319 24.59 -2.16 2.14
C ILE A 319 24.62 -0.79 1.44
N ALA A 320 23.93 -0.66 0.31
CA ALA A 320 23.90 0.61 -0.44
C ALA A 320 23.22 1.74 0.35
N LEU A 321 22.17 1.45 1.12
CA LEU A 321 21.51 2.41 1.99
C LEU A 321 22.39 2.86 3.16
N GLU A 322 23.11 1.94 3.79
CA GLU A 322 24.04 2.27 4.88
C GLU A 322 25.23 3.09 4.37
N ALA A 323 25.79 2.74 3.21
CA ALA A 323 26.87 3.53 2.59
C ALA A 323 26.43 4.96 2.25
N TYR A 324 25.15 5.17 1.92
CA TYR A 324 24.60 6.50 1.65
C TYR A 324 24.46 7.35 2.92
N ARG A 325 24.38 6.72 4.09
CA ARG A 325 24.30 7.39 5.40
C ARG A 325 25.61 8.08 5.76
N GLU A 326 26.73 7.47 5.42
CA GLU A 326 28.06 8.03 5.67
C GLU A 326 28.46 8.91 4.46
N PRO A 327 28.49 10.26 4.57
CA PRO A 327 29.23 11.04 3.60
C PRO A 327 30.66 10.50 3.64
N ILE A 328 31.20 10.13 2.48
CA ILE A 328 32.61 9.75 2.33
C ILE A 328 33.42 10.82 3.06
N GLY A 329 33.80 10.48 4.29
CA GLY A 329 34.73 11.31 5.05
C GLY A 329 35.96 11.46 4.18
N THR A 330 36.33 12.68 3.82
CA THR A 330 37.61 12.98 3.27
C THR A 330 38.65 12.21 4.07
N ALA A 331 39.14 11.12 3.46
CA ALA A 331 40.32 10.45 4.00
C ALA A 331 41.37 11.52 4.13
N ALA A 332 41.70 11.86 5.37
CA ALA A 332 42.85 12.68 5.66
C ALA A 332 44.05 11.96 5.05
N VAL A 333 44.56 12.52 3.95
CA VAL A 333 45.85 12.16 3.43
C VAL A 333 46.83 12.65 4.49
N VAL A 334 47.41 11.72 5.22
CA VAL A 334 48.61 11.92 6.03
C VAL A 334 49.82 11.65 5.16
#